data_136463ff987807171140635508970c4a
#
_entry.id   136463ff987807171140635508970c4a
#
_cell.length_a   1.000
_cell.length_b   1.000
_cell.length_c   1.000
_cell.angle_alpha   90.00
_cell.angle_beta   90.00
_cell.angle_gamma   90.00
#
_symmetry.space_group_name_H-M   'P 1'
#
loop_
_entity.id
_entity.type
_entity.pdbx_description
1 polymer ?
#
loop_
_entity_poly.entity_id
_entity_poly.type
_entity_poly.pdbx_seq_one_letter_code
_entity_poly.pdbx_strand_id
1 'polypeptide(L)'
;MLRNSLPTIITDKVPGPNACVLLKKRDNALPKALCGYTYPICIKRGEGAMLEDVDGNIFLDFIGGVGVLNIGYSRPEVVKAVQDQAEKYFHCIFNVVAHSGYIELADRLNKLMPCKGDKLKTFFANSGAEADENAVKIAKAYTGRKDRKST
;
A
#
# COMPACT_ATOMS: atom_id res chain seq x y z
N MET A 1 -6.81 -11.88 20.09
CA MET A 1 -6.48 -11.46 18.71
C MET A 1 -7.10 -10.07 18.50
N LEU A 2 -6.34 -9.12 18.00
CA LEU A 2 -6.79 -7.72 17.85
C LEU A 2 -8.05 -7.62 16.95
N ARG A 3 -8.16 -8.47 15.91
CA ARG A 3 -9.33 -8.47 14.99
C ARG A 3 -10.69 -8.69 15.67
N ASN A 4 -10.70 -9.24 16.86
CA ASN A 4 -11.93 -9.52 17.62
C ASN A 4 -12.16 -8.49 18.76
N SER A 5 -11.28 -7.50 18.87
CA SER A 5 -11.41 -6.43 19.86
C SER A 5 -12.43 -5.39 19.39
N LEU A 6 -13.04 -4.70 20.33
CA LEU A 6 -13.83 -3.51 20.04
C LEU A 6 -12.93 -2.26 20.04
N PRO A 7 -13.27 -1.22 19.26
CA PRO A 7 -12.59 0.06 19.36
C PRO A 7 -12.63 0.56 20.80
N THR A 8 -11.49 0.94 21.34
CA THR A 8 -11.36 1.31 22.76
C THR A 8 -10.26 2.36 22.92
N ILE A 9 -10.56 3.45 23.56
CA ILE A 9 -9.59 4.48 23.96
C ILE A 9 -9.30 4.28 25.44
N ILE A 10 -8.03 3.99 25.76
CA ILE A 10 -7.58 3.74 27.14
C ILE A 10 -6.78 4.91 27.73
N THR A 11 -6.42 5.88 26.90
CA THR A 11 -5.72 7.12 27.31
C THR A 11 -6.75 8.23 27.57
N ASP A 12 -6.44 9.17 28.46
CA ASP A 12 -7.30 10.33 28.75
C ASP A 12 -7.59 11.20 27.52
N LYS A 13 -6.66 11.19 26.57
CA LYS A 13 -6.75 11.93 25.30
C LYS A 13 -5.98 11.24 24.19
N VAL A 14 -6.33 11.55 22.95
CA VAL A 14 -5.59 11.21 21.76
C VAL A 14 -5.01 12.49 21.15
N PRO A 15 -3.69 12.58 20.92
CA PRO A 15 -2.67 11.53 21.09
C PRO A 15 -2.34 11.22 22.54
N GLY A 16 -2.03 9.96 22.83
CA GLY A 16 -1.48 9.53 24.09
C GLY A 16 -0.01 9.94 24.28
N PRO A 17 0.59 9.69 25.45
CA PRO A 17 1.94 10.18 25.77
C PRO A 17 3.03 9.65 24.85
N ASN A 18 3.01 8.36 24.46
CA ASN A 18 3.99 7.78 23.57
C ASN A 18 3.84 8.31 22.13
N ALA A 19 2.60 8.46 21.68
CA ALA A 19 2.31 9.08 20.38
C ALA A 19 2.82 10.53 20.32
N CYS A 20 2.64 11.33 21.39
CA CYS A 20 3.17 12.69 21.47
C CYS A 20 4.69 12.74 21.27
N VAL A 21 5.44 11.83 21.89
CA VAL A 21 6.90 11.75 21.75
C VAL A 21 7.29 11.44 20.31
N LEU A 22 6.64 10.45 19.69
CA LEU A 22 6.93 10.06 18.31
C LEU A 22 6.55 11.14 17.30
N LEU A 23 5.40 11.81 17.47
CA LEU A 23 4.97 12.90 16.61
C LEU A 23 5.93 14.09 16.67
N LYS A 24 6.42 14.44 17.86
CA LYS A 24 7.46 15.47 18.00
C LYS A 24 8.75 15.09 17.29
N LYS A 25 9.16 13.80 17.41
CA LYS A 25 10.34 13.29 16.69
C LYS A 25 10.13 13.33 15.17
N ARG A 26 8.93 12.98 14.69
CA ARG A 26 8.54 13.08 13.28
C ARG A 26 8.69 14.51 12.77
N ASP A 27 8.13 15.48 13.49
CA ASP A 27 8.13 16.90 13.08
C ASP A 27 9.53 17.50 13.02
N ASN A 28 10.45 16.97 13.84
CA ASN A 28 11.86 17.35 13.78
C ASN A 28 12.64 16.65 12.65
N ALA A 29 12.23 15.46 12.24
CA ALA A 29 12.97 14.61 11.29
C ALA A 29 12.46 14.72 9.85
N LEU A 30 11.20 15.09 9.64
CA LEU A 30 10.56 15.07 8.33
C LEU A 30 10.16 16.48 7.87
N PRO A 31 10.14 16.73 6.54
CA PRO A 31 9.66 17.98 6.01
C PRO A 31 8.17 18.18 6.28
N LYS A 32 7.76 19.42 6.56
CA LYS A 32 6.36 19.77 6.88
C LYS A 32 5.34 19.31 5.83
N ALA A 33 5.74 19.23 4.56
CA ALA A 33 4.88 18.76 3.47
C ALA A 33 4.37 17.32 3.68
N LEU A 34 5.12 16.46 4.39
CA LEU A 34 4.73 15.10 4.71
C LEU A 34 3.90 14.98 6.01
N CYS A 35 3.83 16.05 6.80
CA CYS A 35 3.22 16.02 8.13
C CYS A 35 1.84 16.69 8.20
N GLY A 36 1.37 17.33 7.11
CA GLY A 36 0.24 18.26 7.14
C GLY A 36 -1.15 17.64 7.30
N TYR A 37 -1.34 16.36 7.00
CA TYR A 37 -2.67 15.72 6.96
C TYR A 37 -2.71 14.38 7.69
N THR A 38 -1.96 14.24 8.76
CA THR A 38 -1.96 12.99 9.52
C THR A 38 -2.81 13.11 10.78
N TYR A 39 -3.59 12.07 11.07
CA TYR A 39 -4.20 11.91 12.38
C TYR A 39 -3.12 11.86 13.47
N PRO A 40 -3.38 12.41 14.65
CA PRO A 40 -2.38 12.47 15.73
C PRO A 40 -2.27 11.12 16.46
N ILE A 41 -2.13 10.04 15.72
CA ILE A 41 -1.94 8.67 16.24
C ILE A 41 -0.70 8.05 15.63
N CYS A 42 -0.04 7.17 16.36
CA CYS A 42 1.11 6.39 15.88
C CYS A 42 0.78 4.92 15.99
N ILE A 43 0.62 4.26 14.84
CA ILE A 43 0.21 2.87 14.80
C ILE A 43 1.38 1.95 15.19
N LYS A 44 1.08 0.96 16.04
CA LYS A 44 1.97 -0.09 16.48
C LYS A 44 1.74 -1.38 15.69
N ARG A 45 0.48 -1.77 15.47
CA ARG A 45 0.10 -2.96 14.71
C ARG A 45 -1.32 -2.88 14.20
N GLY A 46 -1.64 -3.72 13.22
CA GLY A 46 -2.99 -3.90 12.70
C GLY A 46 -3.33 -5.38 12.51
N GLU A 47 -4.62 -5.74 12.67
CA GLU A 47 -5.11 -7.09 12.40
C GLU A 47 -6.59 -7.02 11.96
N GLY A 48 -6.90 -7.56 10.79
CA GLY A 48 -8.24 -7.41 10.21
C GLY A 48 -8.53 -5.94 9.88
N ALA A 49 -9.59 -5.38 10.45
CA ALA A 49 -9.93 -3.96 10.32
C ALA A 49 -9.49 -3.11 11.53
N MET A 50 -8.77 -3.70 12.48
CA MET A 50 -8.44 -3.04 13.74
C MET A 50 -6.98 -2.60 13.76
N LEU A 51 -6.74 -1.39 14.28
CA LEU A 51 -5.43 -0.81 14.52
C LEU A 51 -5.21 -0.59 16.01
N GLU A 52 -4.04 -0.93 16.50
CA GLU A 52 -3.57 -0.58 17.84
C GLU A 52 -2.47 0.48 17.73
N ASP A 53 -2.60 1.56 18.46
CA ASP A 53 -1.56 2.58 18.51
C ASP A 53 -0.47 2.24 19.56
N VAL A 54 0.55 3.08 19.63
CA VAL A 54 1.69 2.90 20.54
C VAL A 54 1.32 3.12 22.03
N ASP A 55 0.16 3.69 22.28
CA ASP A 55 -0.38 3.92 23.60
C ASP A 55 -1.41 2.85 24.03
N GLY A 56 -1.71 1.88 23.14
CA GLY A 56 -2.63 0.77 23.38
C GLY A 56 -4.10 1.08 23.06
N ASN A 57 -4.40 2.26 22.49
CA ASN A 57 -5.73 2.53 22.00
C ASN A 57 -6.03 1.69 20.75
N ILE A 58 -7.27 1.25 20.61
CA ILE A 58 -7.73 0.40 19.51
C ILE A 58 -8.73 1.19 18.67
N PHE A 59 -8.48 1.25 17.38
CA PHE A 59 -9.29 1.97 16.40
C PHE A 59 -9.82 1.00 15.33
N LEU A 60 -11.03 1.26 14.86
CA LEU A 60 -11.55 0.67 13.64
C LEU A 60 -11.08 1.51 12.45
N ASP A 61 -10.37 0.89 11.50
CA ASP A 61 -9.84 1.58 10.34
C ASP A 61 -10.86 1.65 9.20
N PHE A 62 -11.39 2.85 8.95
CA PHE A 62 -12.21 3.15 7.78
C PHE A 62 -11.41 3.75 6.60
N ILE A 63 -10.12 4.00 6.78
CA ILE A 63 -9.26 4.55 5.72
C ILE A 63 -8.73 3.44 4.83
N GLY A 64 -8.47 2.25 5.41
CA GLY A 64 -8.01 1.07 4.70
C GLY A 64 -6.74 1.30 3.88
N GLY A 65 -5.79 2.11 4.42
CA GLY A 65 -4.58 2.48 3.69
C GLY A 65 -4.84 3.26 2.40
N VAL A 66 -5.91 4.08 2.39
CA VAL A 66 -6.42 4.80 1.21
C VAL A 66 -6.86 3.83 0.10
N GLY A 67 -7.61 2.78 0.51
CA GLY A 67 -8.24 1.82 -0.40
C GLY A 67 -7.39 0.65 -0.85
N VAL A 68 -6.25 0.37 -0.20
CA VAL A 68 -5.38 -0.76 -0.57
C VAL A 68 -5.55 -2.00 0.31
N LEU A 69 -6.20 -1.88 1.47
CA LEU A 69 -6.34 -2.97 2.45
C LEU A 69 -7.65 -3.76 2.31
N ASN A 70 -8.00 -4.18 1.10
CA ASN A 70 -9.23 -4.91 0.83
C ASN A 70 -9.38 -6.23 1.60
N ILE A 71 -8.28 -6.81 2.04
CA ILE A 71 -8.25 -8.07 2.81
C ILE A 71 -7.95 -7.87 4.29
N GLY A 72 -7.81 -6.61 4.72
CA GLY A 72 -7.43 -6.24 6.09
C GLY A 72 -5.95 -6.38 6.40
N TYR A 73 -5.59 -5.98 7.62
CA TYR A 73 -4.22 -6.03 8.12
C TYR A 73 -3.79 -7.44 8.50
N SER A 74 -2.53 -7.75 8.25
CA SER A 74 -1.82 -8.94 8.77
C SER A 74 -2.57 -10.25 8.53
N ARG A 75 -3.11 -10.41 7.32
CA ARG A 75 -3.76 -11.66 6.93
C ARG A 75 -2.73 -12.80 6.94
N PRO A 76 -2.98 -13.90 7.70
CA PRO A 76 -1.98 -14.93 7.93
C PRO A 76 -1.41 -15.55 6.65
N GLU A 77 -2.24 -15.80 5.64
CA GLU A 77 -1.82 -16.39 4.38
C GLU A 77 -0.88 -15.46 3.60
N VAL A 78 -1.13 -14.15 3.66
CA VAL A 78 -0.28 -13.14 3.00
C VAL A 78 1.05 -12.99 3.75
N VAL A 79 1.00 -12.93 5.08
CA VAL A 79 2.20 -12.89 5.92
C VAL A 79 3.10 -14.09 5.66
N LYS A 80 2.51 -15.30 5.61
CA LYS A 80 3.24 -16.54 5.31
C LYS A 80 3.89 -16.49 3.93
N ALA A 81 3.14 -16.06 2.91
CA ALA A 81 3.68 -15.94 1.55
C ALA A 81 4.87 -14.97 1.45
N VAL A 82 4.81 -13.84 2.19
CA VAL A 82 5.92 -12.88 2.26
C VAL A 82 7.13 -13.50 2.95
N GLN A 83 6.95 -14.20 4.07
CA GLN A 83 8.02 -14.90 4.78
C GLN A 83 8.69 -15.94 3.88
N ASP A 84 7.90 -16.80 3.22
CA ASP A 84 8.41 -17.83 2.33
C ASP A 84 9.17 -17.27 1.13
N GLN A 85 8.76 -16.11 0.63
CA GLN A 85 9.49 -15.44 -0.45
C GLN A 85 10.76 -14.77 0.06
N ALA A 86 10.73 -14.17 1.27
CA ALA A 86 11.89 -13.54 1.87
C ALA A 86 13.05 -14.52 2.13
N GLU A 87 12.74 -15.76 2.48
CA GLU A 87 13.73 -16.85 2.63
C GLU A 87 14.40 -17.24 1.31
N LYS A 88 13.78 -16.97 0.16
CA LYS A 88 14.34 -17.29 -1.16
C LYS A 88 15.22 -16.17 -1.70
N TYR A 89 14.65 -14.96 -1.82
CA TYR A 89 15.32 -13.73 -2.24
C TYR A 89 14.40 -12.53 -2.09
N PHE A 90 14.99 -11.36 -1.87
CA PHE A 90 14.26 -10.09 -1.80
C PHE A 90 14.14 -9.40 -3.17
N HIS A 91 15.18 -9.47 -3.98
CA HIS A 91 15.23 -8.77 -5.25
C HIS A 91 16.06 -9.51 -6.29
N CYS A 92 15.57 -9.53 -7.51
CA CYS A 92 16.36 -9.76 -8.70
C CYS A 92 15.83 -8.85 -9.81
N ILE A 93 16.74 -8.31 -10.63
CA ILE A 93 16.39 -7.37 -11.70
C ILE A 93 15.65 -8.14 -12.80
N PHE A 94 14.31 -8.03 -12.84
CA PHE A 94 13.47 -8.80 -13.76
C PHE A 94 13.85 -8.62 -15.24
N ASN A 95 14.31 -7.44 -15.62
CA ASN A 95 14.74 -7.15 -17.00
C ASN A 95 16.02 -7.91 -17.39
N VAL A 96 16.75 -8.45 -16.43
CA VAL A 96 17.98 -9.24 -16.67
C VAL A 96 17.74 -10.71 -16.39
N VAL A 97 17.04 -11.00 -15.28
CA VAL A 97 16.76 -12.38 -14.84
C VAL A 97 15.28 -12.50 -14.49
N ALA A 98 14.55 -13.24 -15.30
CA ALA A 98 13.13 -13.47 -15.06
C ALA A 98 12.89 -14.36 -13.83
N HIS A 99 11.75 -14.14 -13.15
CA HIS A 99 11.31 -14.98 -12.03
C HIS A 99 9.79 -15.23 -12.10
N SER A 100 9.36 -16.37 -11.55
CA SER A 100 7.99 -16.86 -11.66
C SER A 100 6.96 -15.91 -11.07
N GLY A 101 7.18 -15.36 -9.88
CA GLY A 101 6.19 -14.53 -9.20
C GLY A 101 5.71 -13.33 -10.02
N TYR A 102 6.61 -12.67 -10.74
CA TYR A 102 6.25 -11.56 -11.63
C TYR A 102 5.42 -12.04 -12.82
N ILE A 103 5.85 -13.14 -13.45
CA ILE A 103 5.20 -13.70 -14.64
C ILE A 103 3.80 -14.22 -14.30
N GLU A 104 3.66 -14.98 -13.22
CA GLU A 104 2.40 -15.57 -12.77
C GLU A 104 1.40 -14.50 -12.37
N LEU A 105 1.85 -13.42 -11.69
CA LEU A 105 0.99 -12.31 -11.35
C LEU A 105 0.50 -11.57 -12.60
N ALA A 106 1.38 -11.31 -13.57
CA ALA A 106 1.00 -10.68 -14.83
C ALA A 106 -0.03 -11.52 -15.61
N ASP A 107 0.20 -12.84 -15.72
CA ASP A 107 -0.73 -13.77 -16.39
C ASP A 107 -2.10 -13.78 -15.71
N ARG A 108 -2.11 -13.82 -14.38
CA ARG A 108 -3.35 -13.80 -13.61
C ARG A 108 -4.13 -12.50 -13.77
N LEU A 109 -3.45 -11.35 -13.74
CA LEU A 109 -4.06 -10.05 -13.96
C LEU A 109 -4.61 -9.92 -15.38
N ASN A 110 -3.88 -10.39 -16.40
CA ASN A 110 -4.36 -10.38 -17.79
C ASN A 110 -5.68 -11.14 -17.97
N LYS A 111 -5.89 -12.21 -17.19
CA LYS A 111 -7.14 -13.00 -17.20
C LYS A 111 -8.28 -12.35 -16.43
N LEU A 112 -7.99 -11.53 -15.43
CA LEU A 112 -8.98 -10.91 -14.53
C LEU A 112 -9.44 -9.54 -15.00
N MET A 113 -8.61 -8.80 -15.74
CA MET A 113 -8.92 -7.43 -16.15
C MET A 113 -10.06 -7.39 -17.18
N PRO A 114 -11.08 -6.54 -16.98
CA PRO A 114 -12.22 -6.40 -17.89
C PRO A 114 -11.89 -5.58 -19.15
N CYS A 115 -10.63 -5.61 -19.58
CA CYS A 115 -10.18 -4.89 -20.77
C CYS A 115 -10.53 -5.67 -22.04
N LYS A 116 -10.86 -4.97 -23.11
CA LYS A 116 -11.10 -5.58 -24.42
C LYS A 116 -9.76 -5.85 -25.13
N GLY A 117 -9.62 -7.03 -25.69
CA GLY A 117 -8.46 -7.42 -26.50
C GLY A 117 -8.06 -8.86 -26.26
N ASP A 118 -7.51 -9.51 -27.29
CA ASP A 118 -7.14 -10.93 -27.25
C ASP A 118 -5.79 -11.20 -26.61
N LYS A 119 -4.97 -10.16 -26.44
CA LYS A 119 -3.60 -10.26 -25.93
C LYS A 119 -3.28 -9.13 -24.95
N LEU A 120 -3.91 -9.19 -23.78
CA LEU A 120 -3.61 -8.24 -22.71
C LEU A 120 -2.20 -8.46 -22.18
N LYS A 121 -1.55 -7.36 -21.77
CA LYS A 121 -0.24 -7.39 -21.12
C LYS A 121 -0.25 -6.46 -19.91
N THR A 122 0.25 -6.95 -18.80
CA THR A 122 0.40 -6.17 -17.57
C THR A 122 1.79 -5.57 -17.50
N PHE A 123 1.86 -4.28 -17.23
CA PHE A 123 3.08 -3.55 -16.90
C PHE A 123 3.04 -3.16 -15.42
N PHE A 124 4.06 -3.55 -14.65
CA PHE A 124 4.16 -3.19 -13.25
C PHE A 124 5.06 -1.97 -13.06
N ALA A 125 4.69 -1.15 -12.09
CA ALA A 125 5.44 0.02 -11.63
C ALA A 125 5.51 0.03 -10.10
N ASN A 126 6.43 0.81 -9.51
CA ASN A 126 6.63 0.83 -8.06
C ASN A 126 5.70 1.83 -7.34
N SER A 127 5.03 2.70 -8.08
CA SER A 127 4.10 3.68 -7.53
C SER A 127 2.97 4.02 -8.49
N GLY A 128 1.87 4.58 -7.97
CA GLY A 128 0.78 5.08 -8.78
C GLY A 128 1.24 6.17 -9.76
N ALA A 129 2.10 7.09 -9.32
CA ALA A 129 2.65 8.15 -10.17
C ALA A 129 3.42 7.58 -11.38
N GLU A 130 4.24 6.54 -11.17
CA GLU A 130 4.93 5.84 -12.26
C GLU A 130 3.94 5.12 -13.18
N ALA A 131 2.91 4.50 -12.64
CA ALA A 131 1.89 3.82 -13.42
C ALA A 131 1.15 4.81 -14.33
N ASP A 132 0.71 5.94 -13.79
CA ASP A 132 0.03 7.00 -14.55
C ASP A 132 0.94 7.60 -15.63
N GLU A 133 2.20 7.89 -15.29
CA GLU A 133 3.17 8.41 -16.26
C GLU A 133 3.38 7.43 -17.42
N ASN A 134 3.55 6.14 -17.11
CA ASN A 134 3.73 5.13 -18.14
C ASN A 134 2.45 4.92 -18.96
N ALA A 135 1.27 4.98 -18.36
CA ALA A 135 0.00 4.94 -19.08
C ALA A 135 -0.12 6.07 -20.11
N VAL A 136 0.26 7.30 -19.72
CA VAL A 136 0.31 8.45 -20.63
C VAL A 136 1.33 8.24 -21.76
N LYS A 137 2.53 7.73 -21.44
CA LYS A 137 3.57 7.45 -22.45
C LYS A 137 3.10 6.40 -23.46
N ILE A 138 2.50 5.31 -22.98
CA ILE A 138 1.96 4.23 -23.83
C ILE A 138 0.84 4.78 -24.72
N ALA A 139 -0.10 5.54 -24.18
CA ALA A 139 -1.19 6.12 -24.94
C ALA A 139 -0.68 7.08 -26.03
N LYS A 140 0.28 7.94 -25.71
CA LYS A 140 0.90 8.85 -26.69
C LYS A 140 1.67 8.09 -27.78
N ALA A 141 2.43 7.07 -27.43
CA ALA A 141 3.16 6.27 -28.39
C ALA A 141 2.22 5.52 -29.34
N TYR A 142 1.15 4.95 -28.82
CA TYR A 142 0.17 4.20 -29.60
C TYR A 142 -0.65 5.10 -30.54
N THR A 143 -1.10 6.26 -30.06
CA THR A 143 -2.01 7.15 -30.82
C THR A 143 -1.28 8.16 -31.70
N GLY A 144 0.01 8.39 -31.49
CA GLY A 144 0.80 9.46 -32.13
C GLY A 144 0.40 10.88 -31.67
N ARG A 145 -0.49 11.03 -30.71
CA ARG A 145 -0.95 12.34 -30.21
C ARG A 145 0.14 13.00 -29.36
N LYS A 146 0.42 14.27 -29.65
CA LYS A 146 1.43 15.06 -28.93
C LYS A 146 0.87 15.71 -27.66
N ASP A 147 -0.44 15.99 -27.63
CA ASP A 147 -1.10 16.70 -26.54
C ASP A 147 -1.88 15.74 -25.63
N ARG A 148 -1.94 16.09 -24.33
CA ARG A 148 -2.69 15.40 -23.28
C ARG A 148 -4.09 15.98 -23.07
N LYS A 149 -4.42 17.09 -23.73
CA LYS A 149 -5.75 17.70 -23.57
C LYS A 149 -6.85 16.73 -23.98
N SER A 150 -7.72 16.42 -23.01
CA SER A 150 -9.04 15.91 -23.30
C SER A 150 -9.85 17.04 -23.94
N THR A 151 -10.27 16.85 -25.15
CA THR A 151 -11.36 17.61 -25.75
C THR A 151 -12.66 17.03 -25.24
#